data_e733194579e67b104dc2f44b530ded48
#
_entry.id   e733194579e67b104dc2f44b530ded48
#
_cell.length_a   1.000
_cell.length_b   1.000
_cell.length_c   1.000
_cell.angle_alpha   90.00
_cell.angle_beta   90.00
_cell.angle_gamma   90.00
#
_symmetry.space_group_name_H-M   'P 1'
#
loop_
_entity.id
_entity.type
_entity.pdbx_description
1 polymer ?
#
loop_
_entity_poly.entity_id
_entity_poly.type
_entity_poly.pdbx_seq_one_letter_code
_entity_poly.pdbx_strand_id
1 'polypeptide(L)'
;MTLHQKPNTLQTDSFWMPFTANRQFKKAPRLFASAEGMHYVTVDGRKVIDGSAGLWCVNAGHGRRQIATAVERSLTNLDFAPSLNM
;
A
#
# COMPACT_ATOMS: atom_id res chain seq x y z
N MET A 1 16.74 -1.14 1.82
CA MET A 1 16.24 -2.12 0.84
C MET A 1 17.00 -1.97 -0.47
N THR A 2 17.46 -3.04 -1.02
CA THR A 2 18.16 -3.00 -2.30
C THR A 2 17.16 -2.95 -3.45
N LEU A 3 17.43 -2.10 -4.43
CA LEU A 3 16.59 -1.95 -5.61
C LEU A 3 16.77 -3.11 -6.60
N HIS A 4 17.69 -4.01 -6.32
CA HIS A 4 18.01 -5.14 -7.19
C HIS A 4 17.29 -6.42 -6.82
N GLN A 5 16.52 -6.41 -5.75
CA GLN A 5 15.80 -7.59 -5.30
C GLN A 5 14.67 -7.88 -6.28
N LYS A 6 14.66 -9.10 -6.82
CA LYS A 6 13.58 -9.51 -7.72
C LYS A 6 12.30 -9.73 -6.93
N PRO A 7 11.11 -9.49 -7.54
CA PRO A 7 9.85 -9.64 -6.83
C PRO A 7 9.65 -11.03 -6.22
N ASN A 8 10.02 -12.08 -6.95
CA ASN A 8 9.82 -13.45 -6.49
C ASN A 8 10.90 -13.93 -5.51
N THR A 9 11.87 -13.06 -5.16
CA THR A 9 12.86 -13.38 -4.13
C THR A 9 12.54 -12.73 -2.80
N LEU A 10 11.42 -12.00 -2.72
CA LEU A 10 11.01 -11.37 -1.48
C LEU A 10 10.69 -12.41 -0.42
N GLN A 11 11.25 -12.22 0.77
CA GLN A 11 11.01 -13.14 1.88
C GLN A 11 9.64 -12.89 2.49
N THR A 12 8.76 -13.88 2.42
CA THR A 12 7.41 -13.78 2.97
C THR A 12 7.15 -14.83 4.06
N ASP A 13 8.19 -15.55 4.50
CA ASP A 13 8.02 -16.67 5.43
C ASP A 13 7.44 -16.23 6.77
N SER A 14 7.82 -15.05 7.25
CA SER A 14 7.36 -14.51 8.52
C SER A 14 6.07 -13.69 8.39
N PHE A 15 5.51 -13.60 7.19
CA PHE A 15 4.31 -12.81 6.94
C PHE A 15 3.11 -13.71 6.70
N TRP A 16 2.02 -13.43 7.40
CA TRP A 16 0.76 -14.16 7.23
C TRP A 16 -0.28 -13.21 6.65
N MET A 17 -0.63 -13.44 5.39
CA MET A 17 -1.63 -12.60 4.73
C MET A 17 -3.02 -12.95 5.24
N PRO A 18 -3.79 -11.97 5.74
CA PRO A 18 -5.13 -12.24 6.24
C PRO A 18 -6.09 -12.65 5.11
N PHE A 19 -7.05 -13.49 5.46
CA PHE A 19 -8.10 -13.96 4.54
C PHE A 19 -7.54 -14.51 3.24
N THR A 20 -6.44 -15.27 3.30
CA THR A 20 -5.70 -15.67 2.10
C THR A 20 -5.20 -17.09 2.26
N ALA A 21 -5.21 -17.84 1.14
CA ALA A 21 -4.53 -19.14 1.08
C ALA A 21 -3.02 -18.88 1.04
N ASN A 22 -2.40 -18.82 2.21
CA ASN A 22 -1.03 -18.34 2.34
C ASN A 22 0.00 -19.17 1.59
N ARG A 23 -0.20 -20.47 1.54
CA ARG A 23 0.74 -21.33 0.81
C ARG A 23 0.78 -20.97 -0.67
N GLN A 24 -0.39 -20.73 -1.25
CA GLN A 24 -0.50 -20.31 -2.65
C GLN A 24 0.01 -18.89 -2.84
N PHE A 25 -0.32 -17.99 -1.92
CA PHE A 25 0.13 -16.61 -1.98
C PHE A 25 1.66 -16.51 -1.98
N LYS A 26 2.32 -17.28 -1.12
CA LYS A 26 3.77 -17.19 -0.99
C LYS A 26 4.53 -17.72 -2.20
N LYS A 27 3.89 -18.58 -3.00
CA LYS A 27 4.49 -19.06 -4.24
C LYS A 27 4.56 -17.98 -5.30
N ALA A 28 3.54 -17.11 -5.36
CA ALA A 28 3.46 -16.07 -6.37
C ALA A 28 2.77 -14.84 -5.77
N PRO A 29 3.44 -14.13 -4.86
CA PRO A 29 2.84 -12.97 -4.21
C PRO A 29 2.62 -11.85 -5.23
N ARG A 30 1.48 -11.19 -5.09
CA ARG A 30 1.15 -10.05 -5.94
C ARG A 30 1.74 -8.81 -5.28
N LEU A 31 2.77 -8.25 -5.89
CA LEU A 31 3.51 -7.14 -5.32
C LEU A 31 3.32 -5.88 -6.15
N PHE A 32 3.00 -4.78 -5.49
CA PHE A 32 2.80 -3.48 -6.12
C PHE A 32 3.94 -2.55 -5.76
N ALA A 33 4.42 -1.80 -6.75
CA ALA A 33 5.50 -0.84 -6.57
C ALA A 33 4.97 0.57 -6.36
N SER A 34 3.86 0.91 -7.00
CA SER A 34 3.30 2.27 -6.92
C SER A 34 1.82 2.24 -7.26
N ALA A 35 1.17 3.37 -7.06
CA ALA A 35 -0.24 3.55 -7.42
C ALA A 35 -0.49 5.00 -7.78
N GLU A 36 -1.39 5.22 -8.75
CA GLU A 36 -1.81 6.55 -9.16
C GLU A 36 -3.22 6.48 -9.72
N GLY A 37 -4.08 7.39 -9.26
CA GLY A 37 -5.47 7.39 -9.68
C GLY A 37 -6.15 6.09 -9.33
N MET A 38 -6.60 5.36 -10.31
CA MET A 38 -7.28 4.08 -10.10
C MET A 38 -6.45 2.87 -10.53
N HIS A 39 -5.14 3.04 -10.62
CA HIS A 39 -4.25 1.98 -11.07
C HIS A 39 -3.12 1.72 -10.10
N TYR A 40 -2.77 0.44 -9.97
CA TYR A 40 -1.50 0.02 -9.38
C TYR A 40 -0.50 -0.26 -10.49
N VAL A 41 0.77 -0.14 -10.17
CA VAL A 41 1.84 -0.63 -11.02
C VAL A 41 2.56 -1.74 -10.26
N THR A 42 2.62 -2.91 -10.85
CA THR A 42 3.30 -4.05 -10.23
C THR A 42 4.81 -3.85 -10.26
N VAL A 43 5.54 -4.63 -9.46
CA VAL A 43 6.99 -4.53 -9.43
C VAL A 43 7.64 -4.98 -10.73
N ASP A 44 6.92 -5.74 -11.57
CA ASP A 44 7.40 -6.13 -12.90
C ASP A 44 6.86 -5.20 -14.01
N GLY A 45 6.24 -4.08 -13.63
CA GLY A 45 5.90 -3.01 -14.57
C GLY A 45 4.50 -3.08 -15.19
N ARG A 46 3.66 -4.03 -14.78
CA ARG A 46 2.30 -4.11 -15.30
C ARG A 46 1.39 -3.11 -14.61
N LYS A 47 0.47 -2.56 -15.38
CA LYS A 47 -0.54 -1.62 -14.87
C LYS A 47 -1.83 -2.38 -14.60
N VAL A 48 -2.33 -2.29 -13.37
CA VAL A 48 -3.49 -3.06 -12.91
C VAL A 48 -4.54 -2.11 -12.38
N ILE A 49 -5.79 -2.29 -12.79
CA ILE A 49 -6.89 -1.47 -12.29
C ILE A 49 -7.22 -1.86 -10.86
N ASP A 50 -7.38 -0.85 -10.00
CA ASP A 50 -7.85 -1.03 -8.64
C ASP A 50 -9.37 -0.85 -8.64
N GLY A 51 -10.11 -1.94 -8.70
CA GLY A 51 -11.56 -1.91 -8.76
C GLY A 51 -12.25 -1.82 -7.40
N SER A 52 -11.49 -1.85 -6.32
CA SER A 52 -12.06 -1.87 -4.96
C SER A 52 -11.56 -0.71 -4.09
N ALA A 53 -10.92 0.29 -4.69
CA ALA A 53 -10.38 1.45 -3.96
C ALA A 53 -9.47 1.00 -2.81
N GLY A 54 -8.60 0.02 -3.05
CA GLY A 54 -7.71 -0.53 -2.04
C GLY A 54 -8.46 -1.10 -0.86
N LEU A 55 -9.58 -1.76 -1.12
CA LEU A 55 -10.51 -2.28 -0.12
C LEU A 55 -11.10 -1.13 0.71
N TRP A 56 -11.71 -0.19 0.01
CA TRP A 56 -12.46 0.96 0.56
C TRP A 56 -11.58 2.01 1.22
N CYS A 57 -10.28 1.99 1.00
CA CYS A 57 -9.36 2.89 1.71
C CYS A 57 -8.96 4.13 0.91
N VAL A 58 -9.03 4.07 -0.42
CA VAL A 58 -8.58 5.16 -1.28
C VAL A 58 -9.67 5.58 -2.25
N ASN A 59 -10.83 5.91 -1.72
CA ASN A 59 -12.02 6.22 -2.53
C ASN A 59 -11.83 7.43 -3.45
N ALA A 60 -10.92 8.35 -3.10
CA ALA A 60 -10.63 9.51 -3.92
C ALA A 60 -9.58 9.24 -5.00
N GLY A 61 -9.04 8.02 -5.03
CA GLY A 61 -7.94 7.66 -5.92
C GLY A 61 -6.60 7.68 -5.22
N HIS A 62 -5.65 6.97 -5.82
CA HIS A 62 -4.31 6.87 -5.29
C HIS A 62 -3.48 8.12 -5.61
N GLY A 63 -2.57 8.47 -4.71
CA GLY A 63 -1.57 9.50 -4.98
C GLY A 63 -2.12 10.90 -5.14
N ARG A 64 -3.22 11.22 -4.48
CA ARG A 64 -3.82 12.56 -4.58
C ARG A 64 -2.95 13.58 -3.85
N ARG A 65 -2.34 14.47 -4.62
CA ARG A 65 -1.40 15.45 -4.10
C ARG A 65 -2.04 16.35 -3.04
N GLN A 66 -3.26 16.77 -3.25
CA GLN A 66 -3.97 17.65 -2.32
C GLN A 66 -4.16 17.00 -0.96
N ILE A 67 -4.48 15.70 -0.96
CA ILE A 67 -4.65 14.94 0.29
C ILE A 67 -3.30 14.77 0.98
N ALA A 68 -2.27 14.40 0.23
CA ALA A 68 -0.93 14.21 0.78
C ALA A 68 -0.42 15.50 1.44
N THR A 69 -0.63 16.64 0.77
CA THR A 69 -0.22 17.93 1.30
C THR A 69 -0.97 18.28 2.58
N ALA A 70 -2.28 18.02 2.61
CA ALA A 70 -3.09 18.30 3.80
C ALA A 70 -2.67 17.42 4.97
N VAL A 71 -2.39 16.15 4.71
CA VAL A 71 -1.92 15.22 5.76
C VAL A 71 -0.57 15.64 6.29
N GLU A 72 0.36 16.00 5.41
CA GLU A 72 1.68 16.47 5.83
C GLU A 72 1.57 17.70 6.74
N ARG A 73 0.74 18.66 6.34
CA ARG A 73 0.52 19.87 7.15
C ARG A 73 -0.05 19.53 8.52
N SER A 74 -1.01 18.63 8.56
CA SER A 74 -1.63 18.21 9.82
C SER A 74 -0.62 17.51 10.73
N LEU A 75 0.17 16.61 10.16
CA LEU A 75 1.15 15.85 10.93
C LEU A 75 2.26 16.75 11.50
N THR A 76 2.68 17.75 10.73
CA THR A 76 3.72 18.68 11.22
C THR A 76 3.19 19.67 12.23
N ASN A 77 1.90 19.94 12.23
CA ASN A 77 1.28 20.86 13.17
C ASN A 77 0.87 20.19 14.47
N LEU A 78 0.16 19.07 14.36
CA LEU A 78 -0.24 18.27 15.52
C LEU A 78 -0.41 16.82 15.05
N ASP A 79 0.57 16.00 15.35
CA ASP A 79 0.58 14.62 14.88
C ASP A 79 -0.33 13.72 15.70
N PHE A 80 -0.40 13.96 17.01
CA PHE A 80 -1.22 13.14 17.89
C PHE A 80 -1.54 13.88 19.18
N ALA A 81 -2.75 13.70 19.64
CA ALA A 81 -3.14 14.08 20.98
C ALA A 81 -4.10 13.02 21.50
N PRO A 82 -3.98 12.61 22.79
CA PRO A 82 -4.87 11.59 23.31
C PRO A 82 -6.28 12.13 23.49
N SER A 83 -7.24 11.23 23.32
CA SER A 83 -8.65 11.56 23.53
C SER A 83 -9.07 11.48 25.01
N LEU A 84 -8.11 11.21 25.88
CA LEU A 84 -8.38 11.10 27.29
C LEU A 84 -8.61 12.49 27.91
N ASN A 85 -9.43 12.51 28.93
CA ASN A 85 -9.68 13.72 29.69
C ASN A 85 -8.50 13.95 30.65
N MET A 86 -7.61 14.80 30.26
CA MET A 86 -6.38 15.07 31.02
C MET A 86 -6.38 16.48 31.55
#